data_5680dad1c6d953c7c9949a1b621ae5df
#
_entry.id   5680dad1c6d953c7c9949a1b621ae5df
#
_cell.length_a   1.000
_cell.length_b   1.000
_cell.length_c   1.000
_cell.angle_alpha   90.00
_cell.angle_beta   90.00
_cell.angle_gamma   90.00
#
_symmetry.space_group_name_H-M   'P 1'
#
loop_
_entity.id
_entity.type
_entity.pdbx_description
1 polymer ?
#
loop_
_entity_poly.entity_id
_entity_poly.type
_entity_poly.pdbx_seq_one_letter_code
_entity_poly.pdbx_strand_id
1 'polypeptide(L)'
;MENKVYVLAVARDVPEEEYRNYVSPLKTRRYGKLLKRALVTALKCLRDSGVSHPDAIINGTALGSFEETENILDALVREGEDMSMPTQFMLCTHNSVASLIGIYTRNHGYNSTCSQGRVSFESALLDALIQLRLGRIKTALVTANDAVTPLLRQKMEEAGMAVDETLDRSIAVMLSTERGEKPLCELVNVRISHRQGEEDTAETETVRL
;
A
#
# COMPACT_ATOMS: atom_id res chain seq x y z
N MET A 1 22.06 -16.25 -13.32
CA MET A 1 21.94 -14.81 -13.70
C MET A 1 20.73 -14.26 -12.94
N GLU A 2 20.88 -13.13 -12.28
CA GLU A 2 19.72 -12.47 -11.65
C GLU A 2 18.78 -11.92 -12.73
N ASN A 3 17.47 -12.06 -12.49
CA ASN A 3 16.46 -11.49 -13.40
C ASN A 3 16.48 -9.96 -13.32
N LYS A 4 16.39 -9.30 -14.47
CA LYS A 4 16.08 -7.86 -14.51
C LYS A 4 14.65 -7.64 -14.06
N VAL A 5 14.40 -6.49 -13.41
CA VAL A 5 13.08 -6.11 -12.92
C VAL A 5 12.66 -4.79 -13.56
N TYR A 6 11.51 -4.77 -14.18
CA TYR A 6 10.97 -3.64 -14.90
C TYR A 6 9.75 -3.07 -14.18
N VAL A 7 9.64 -1.75 -14.18
CA VAL A 7 8.44 -1.01 -13.75
C VAL A 7 7.54 -0.86 -14.97
N LEU A 8 6.38 -1.51 -14.96
CA LEU A 8 5.42 -1.48 -16.07
C LEU A 8 4.43 -0.32 -15.96
N ALA A 9 3.98 -0.02 -14.76
CA ALA A 9 3.03 1.06 -14.49
C ALA A 9 3.21 1.62 -13.08
N VAL A 10 2.82 2.88 -12.92
CA VAL A 10 2.73 3.56 -11.62
C VAL A 10 1.41 4.34 -11.58
N ALA A 11 0.65 4.16 -10.51
CA ALA A 11 -0.53 4.98 -10.21
C ALA A 11 -0.34 5.67 -8.86
N ARG A 12 -0.86 6.89 -8.73
CA ARG A 12 -0.79 7.70 -7.50
C ARG A 12 -2.09 8.44 -7.31
N ASP A 13 -2.55 8.48 -6.06
CA ASP A 13 -3.63 9.36 -5.56
C ASP A 13 -4.72 9.67 -6.58
N VAL A 14 -5.40 8.60 -7.06
CA VAL A 14 -6.48 8.75 -8.04
C VAL A 14 -7.56 9.67 -7.47
N PRO A 15 -8.02 10.69 -8.21
CA PRO A 15 -9.07 11.60 -7.77
C PRO A 15 -10.40 10.88 -7.46
N GLU A 16 -11.14 11.33 -6.43
CA GLU A 16 -12.37 10.64 -5.99
C GLU A 16 -13.45 10.58 -7.08
N GLU A 17 -13.53 11.57 -7.96
CA GLU A 17 -14.45 11.61 -9.11
C GLU A 17 -14.22 10.47 -10.09
N GLU A 18 -12.99 9.92 -10.15
CA GLU A 18 -12.66 8.79 -11.01
C GLU A 18 -12.97 7.42 -10.37
N TYR A 19 -13.27 7.34 -9.07
CA TYR A 19 -13.45 6.07 -8.36
C TYR A 19 -14.49 5.16 -9.00
N ARG A 20 -15.56 5.75 -9.56
CA ARG A 20 -16.63 5.00 -10.23
C ARG A 20 -16.17 4.24 -11.48
N ASN A 21 -15.02 4.63 -12.06
CA ASN A 21 -14.43 3.94 -13.21
C ASN A 21 -13.77 2.61 -12.82
N TYR A 22 -13.52 2.39 -11.53
CA TYR A 22 -12.77 1.23 -11.00
C TYR A 22 -13.62 0.38 -10.08
N VAL A 23 -14.45 1.00 -9.25
CA VAL A 23 -15.19 0.30 -8.19
C VAL A 23 -16.66 0.72 -8.17
N SER A 24 -17.53 -0.25 -7.83
CA SER A 24 -18.94 0.05 -7.58
C SER A 24 -19.10 0.74 -6.20
N PRO A 25 -19.73 1.93 -6.13
CA PRO A 25 -19.98 2.59 -4.84
C PRO A 25 -20.75 1.71 -3.85
N LEU A 26 -21.66 0.86 -4.35
CA LEU A 26 -22.43 -0.05 -3.51
C LEU A 26 -21.56 -1.10 -2.83
N LYS A 27 -20.56 -1.66 -3.55
CA LYS A 27 -19.64 -2.67 -3.01
C LYS A 27 -18.64 -2.09 -2.02
N THR A 28 -18.26 -0.82 -2.18
CA THR A 28 -17.25 -0.16 -1.35
C THR A 28 -17.84 0.76 -0.28
N ARG A 29 -19.17 0.77 -0.10
CA ARG A 29 -19.86 1.70 0.83
C ARG A 29 -19.41 1.61 2.29
N ARG A 30 -18.87 0.43 2.71
CA ARG A 30 -18.43 0.15 4.08
C ARG A 30 -16.94 0.40 4.30
N TYR A 31 -16.19 0.77 3.25
CA TYR A 31 -14.76 1.03 3.36
C TYR A 31 -14.52 2.50 3.69
N GLY A 32 -13.59 2.77 4.60
CA GLY A 32 -13.10 4.10 4.90
C GLY A 32 -12.38 4.74 3.69
N LYS A 33 -11.97 5.98 3.85
CA LYS A 33 -11.30 6.76 2.78
C LYS A 33 -10.02 6.09 2.31
N LEU A 34 -9.16 5.64 3.25
CA LEU A 34 -7.90 4.97 2.95
C LEU A 34 -8.12 3.74 2.07
N LEU A 35 -9.03 2.84 2.48
CA LEU A 35 -9.24 1.57 1.78
C LEU A 35 -9.81 1.77 0.37
N LYS A 36 -10.71 2.76 0.17
CA LYS A 36 -11.21 3.11 -1.15
C LYS A 36 -10.11 3.65 -2.06
N ARG A 37 -9.32 4.60 -1.56
CA ARG A 37 -8.20 5.21 -2.28
C ARG A 37 -7.17 4.16 -2.68
N ALA A 38 -6.75 3.32 -1.74
CA ALA A 38 -5.80 2.24 -1.98
C ALA A 38 -6.29 1.24 -3.03
N LEU A 39 -7.54 0.79 -2.93
CA LEU A 39 -8.12 -0.15 -3.88
C LEU A 39 -8.18 0.45 -5.30
N VAL A 40 -8.65 1.69 -5.43
CA VAL A 40 -8.76 2.36 -6.73
C VAL A 40 -7.39 2.59 -7.36
N THR A 41 -6.39 3.03 -6.57
CA THR A 41 -5.02 3.23 -7.05
C THR A 41 -4.40 1.91 -7.51
N ALA A 42 -4.62 0.82 -6.78
CA ALA A 42 -4.18 -0.52 -7.18
C ALA A 42 -4.83 -0.97 -8.48
N LEU A 43 -6.16 -0.84 -8.61
CA LEU A 43 -6.90 -1.23 -9.82
C LEU A 43 -6.51 -0.40 -11.04
N LYS A 44 -6.22 0.90 -10.86
CA LYS A 44 -5.66 1.74 -11.92
C LYS A 44 -4.32 1.19 -12.40
N CYS A 45 -3.41 0.90 -11.48
CA CYS A 45 -2.08 0.38 -11.80
C CYS A 45 -2.17 -0.98 -12.52
N LEU A 46 -3.04 -1.89 -12.07
CA LEU A 46 -3.30 -3.18 -12.73
C LEU A 46 -3.79 -2.96 -14.18
N ARG A 47 -4.76 -2.07 -14.38
CA ARG A 47 -5.29 -1.74 -15.71
C ARG A 47 -4.22 -1.15 -16.62
N ASP A 48 -3.46 -0.17 -16.12
CA ASP A 48 -2.47 0.56 -16.90
C ASP A 48 -1.25 -0.32 -17.26
N SER A 49 -0.95 -1.35 -16.45
CA SER A 49 0.10 -2.34 -16.73
C SER A 49 -0.33 -3.48 -17.64
N GLY A 50 -1.64 -3.70 -17.83
CA GLY A 50 -2.18 -4.87 -18.52
C GLY A 50 -2.10 -6.18 -17.72
N VAL A 51 -1.63 -6.15 -16.48
CA VAL A 51 -1.51 -7.33 -15.59
C VAL A 51 -2.71 -7.38 -14.65
N SER A 52 -3.62 -8.32 -14.84
CA SER A 52 -4.84 -8.45 -14.02
C SER A 52 -4.65 -9.26 -12.74
N HIS A 53 -3.74 -10.24 -12.75
CA HIS A 53 -3.46 -11.14 -11.64
C HIS A 53 -1.94 -11.23 -11.41
N PRO A 54 -1.34 -10.30 -10.63
CA PRO A 54 0.07 -10.38 -10.29
C PRO A 54 0.33 -11.58 -9.36
N ASP A 55 1.54 -12.15 -9.42
CA ASP A 55 1.92 -13.27 -8.55
C ASP A 55 2.03 -12.86 -7.09
N ALA A 56 2.28 -11.55 -6.85
CA ALA A 56 2.38 -11.00 -5.51
C ALA A 56 1.64 -9.66 -5.37
N ILE A 57 1.10 -9.41 -4.18
CA ILE A 57 0.61 -8.11 -3.71
C ILE A 57 1.35 -7.80 -2.42
N ILE A 58 2.15 -6.73 -2.41
CA ILE A 58 2.98 -6.34 -1.27
C ILE A 58 2.68 -4.89 -0.93
N ASN A 59 2.19 -4.64 0.28
CA ASN A 59 1.83 -3.30 0.74
C ASN A 59 2.82 -2.77 1.78
N GLY A 60 3.23 -1.53 1.63
CA GLY A 60 3.92 -0.76 2.66
C GLY A 60 2.94 0.17 3.38
N THR A 61 3.00 0.26 4.70
CA THR A 61 2.20 1.18 5.48
C THR A 61 2.92 1.58 6.76
N ALA A 62 2.94 2.86 7.07
CA ALA A 62 3.51 3.39 8.30
C ALA A 62 2.49 3.44 9.43
N LEU A 63 1.23 3.75 9.11
CA LEU A 63 0.15 4.02 10.05
C LEU A 63 -0.88 2.88 10.14
N GLY A 64 -0.90 1.99 9.15
CA GLY A 64 -1.94 0.97 9.02
C GLY A 64 -3.30 1.58 8.71
N SER A 65 -4.36 0.87 9.08
CA SER A 65 -5.75 1.31 8.91
C SER A 65 -6.19 2.15 10.13
N PHE A 66 -5.54 3.31 10.30
CA PHE A 66 -5.69 4.14 11.50
C PHE A 66 -7.11 4.66 11.68
N GLU A 67 -7.79 5.07 10.60
CA GLU A 67 -9.19 5.51 10.61
C GLU A 67 -10.12 4.44 11.23
N GLU A 68 -9.96 3.18 10.86
CA GLU A 68 -10.78 2.09 11.40
C GLU A 68 -10.45 1.79 12.87
N THR A 69 -9.19 1.97 13.25
CA THR A 69 -8.73 1.85 14.64
C THR A 69 -9.36 2.94 15.51
N GLU A 70 -9.36 4.20 15.04
CA GLU A 70 -10.02 5.33 15.71
C GLU A 70 -11.51 5.04 15.93
N ASN A 71 -12.21 4.56 14.90
CA ASN A 71 -13.63 4.24 14.99
C ASN A 71 -13.92 3.16 16.04
N ILE A 72 -13.07 2.13 16.14
CA ILE A 72 -13.21 1.07 17.16
C ILE A 72 -12.97 1.62 18.56
N LEU A 73 -11.92 2.41 18.75
CA LEU A 73 -11.58 2.99 20.05
C LEU A 73 -12.66 3.98 20.52
N ASP A 74 -13.21 4.78 19.61
CA ASP A 74 -14.30 5.69 19.93
C ASP A 74 -15.59 4.94 20.33
N ALA A 75 -15.93 3.87 19.62
CA ALA A 75 -17.05 3.01 19.97
C ALA A 75 -16.84 2.32 21.33
N LEU A 76 -15.63 1.83 21.60
CA LEU A 76 -15.29 1.21 22.89
C LEU A 76 -15.47 2.21 24.07
N VAL A 77 -15.07 3.46 23.87
CA VAL A 77 -15.24 4.51 24.90
C VAL A 77 -16.70 4.86 25.13
N ARG A 78 -17.52 4.87 24.08
CA ARG A 78 -18.93 5.26 24.17
C ARG A 78 -19.87 4.15 24.62
N GLU A 79 -19.64 2.94 24.14
CA GLU A 79 -20.55 1.80 24.29
C GLU A 79 -20.02 0.72 25.26
N GLY A 80 -18.74 0.82 25.64
CA GLY A 80 -18.07 -0.17 26.48
C GLY A 80 -17.85 -1.51 25.78
N GLU A 81 -17.69 -2.59 26.56
CA GLU A 81 -17.38 -3.93 26.06
C GLU A 81 -18.54 -4.59 25.28
N ASP A 82 -19.75 -4.04 25.36
CA ASP A 82 -20.94 -4.55 24.64
C ASP A 82 -20.95 -4.16 23.16
N MET A 83 -19.99 -3.33 22.71
CA MET A 83 -19.89 -2.93 21.31
C MET A 83 -19.70 -4.13 20.37
N SER A 84 -20.31 -4.09 19.20
CA SER A 84 -20.18 -5.11 18.16
C SER A 84 -19.81 -4.49 16.82
N MET A 85 -18.52 -4.49 16.48
CA MET A 85 -17.97 -3.93 15.24
C MET A 85 -17.09 -4.92 14.45
N PRO A 86 -17.61 -6.13 14.09
CA PRO A 86 -16.78 -7.18 13.51
C PRO A 86 -16.14 -6.77 12.17
N THR A 87 -16.83 -5.98 11.36
CA THR A 87 -16.30 -5.50 10.07
C THR A 87 -15.14 -4.54 10.29
N GLN A 88 -15.28 -3.56 11.16
CA GLN A 88 -14.22 -2.60 11.48
C GLN A 88 -13.02 -3.28 12.11
N PHE A 89 -13.26 -4.24 13.00
CA PHE A 89 -12.19 -5.05 13.62
C PHE A 89 -11.36 -5.81 12.57
N MET A 90 -11.99 -6.38 11.54
CA MET A 90 -11.25 -7.01 10.44
C MET A 90 -10.48 -5.99 9.57
N LEU A 91 -10.97 -4.75 9.48
CA LEU A 91 -10.37 -3.72 8.63
C LEU A 91 -9.32 -2.86 9.33
N CYS A 92 -9.20 -2.90 10.68
CA CYS A 92 -8.23 -2.09 11.42
C CYS A 92 -6.79 -2.65 11.39
N THR A 93 -6.58 -3.84 10.86
CA THR A 93 -5.24 -4.47 10.81
C THR A 93 -4.37 -3.87 9.69
N HIS A 94 -3.04 -3.89 9.87
CA HIS A 94 -2.09 -3.34 8.89
C HIS A 94 -2.17 -4.01 7.52
N ASN A 95 -2.53 -5.29 7.46
CA ASN A 95 -2.66 -6.05 6.21
C ASN A 95 -4.01 -5.86 5.50
N SER A 96 -4.93 -5.06 6.03
CA SER A 96 -6.28 -4.90 5.46
C SER A 96 -6.27 -4.38 4.03
N VAL A 97 -5.34 -3.48 3.67
CA VAL A 97 -5.20 -2.97 2.30
C VAL A 97 -4.81 -4.09 1.34
N ALA A 98 -3.72 -4.82 1.61
CA ALA A 98 -3.24 -5.89 0.74
C ALA A 98 -4.28 -7.03 0.63
N SER A 99 -4.93 -7.36 1.74
CA SER A 99 -6.01 -8.36 1.77
C SER A 99 -7.22 -7.92 0.96
N LEU A 100 -7.63 -6.65 1.08
CA LEU A 100 -8.76 -6.10 0.33
C LEU A 100 -8.51 -6.13 -1.18
N ILE A 101 -7.31 -5.73 -1.63
CA ILE A 101 -6.91 -5.80 -3.04
C ILE A 101 -6.97 -7.25 -3.52
N GLY A 102 -6.42 -8.20 -2.74
CA GLY A 102 -6.45 -9.63 -3.06
C GLY A 102 -7.87 -10.17 -3.19
N ILE A 103 -8.75 -9.87 -2.24
CA ILE A 103 -10.16 -10.29 -2.27
C ILE A 103 -10.89 -9.69 -3.48
N TYR A 104 -10.71 -8.39 -3.72
CA TYR A 104 -11.41 -7.68 -4.81
C TYR A 104 -11.00 -8.18 -6.19
N THR A 105 -9.71 -8.47 -6.38
CA THR A 105 -9.14 -8.99 -7.62
C THR A 105 -9.19 -10.51 -7.72
N ARG A 106 -9.67 -11.22 -6.69
CA ARG A 106 -9.63 -12.68 -6.56
C ARG A 106 -8.22 -13.23 -6.75
N ASN A 107 -7.24 -12.52 -6.21
CA ASN A 107 -5.84 -12.92 -6.25
C ASN A 107 -5.53 -13.82 -5.05
N HIS A 108 -4.93 -14.97 -5.30
CA HIS A 108 -4.53 -15.97 -4.30
C HIS A 108 -3.00 -16.14 -4.25
N GLY A 109 -2.24 -15.24 -4.88
CA GLY A 109 -0.79 -15.23 -4.86
C GLY A 109 -0.19 -14.78 -3.53
N TYR A 110 1.11 -14.57 -3.52
CA TYR A 110 1.82 -14.05 -2.36
C TYR A 110 1.24 -12.71 -1.92
N ASN A 111 0.91 -12.59 -0.63
CA ASN A 111 0.32 -11.36 -0.07
C ASN A 111 1.03 -11.01 1.23
N SER A 112 1.68 -9.84 1.27
CA SER A 112 2.49 -9.39 2.41
C SER A 112 2.25 -7.91 2.70
N THR A 113 2.54 -7.52 3.93
CA THR A 113 2.51 -6.12 4.36
C THR A 113 3.75 -5.80 5.20
N CYS A 114 4.46 -4.76 4.80
CA CYS A 114 5.62 -4.22 5.49
C CYS A 114 5.21 -2.98 6.29
N SER A 115 5.57 -2.95 7.58
CA SER A 115 5.36 -1.78 8.43
C SER A 115 6.70 -1.42 9.10
N GLN A 116 7.36 -0.40 8.55
CA GLN A 116 8.68 0.08 8.99
C GLN A 116 8.73 1.62 8.88
N GLY A 117 7.74 2.29 9.48
CA GLY A 117 7.66 3.75 9.48
C GLY A 117 7.76 4.33 8.07
N ARG A 118 8.59 5.35 7.88
CA ARG A 118 8.73 6.10 6.63
C ARG A 118 9.26 5.26 5.45
N VAL A 119 9.99 4.18 5.72
CA VAL A 119 10.60 3.30 4.69
C VAL A 119 9.76 2.06 4.39
N SER A 120 8.49 2.03 4.81
CA SER A 120 7.59 0.89 4.59
C SER A 120 7.38 0.57 3.10
N PHE A 121 7.32 1.60 2.25
CA PHE A 121 7.19 1.41 0.80
C PHE A 121 8.44 0.77 0.21
N GLU A 122 9.60 1.28 0.57
CA GLU A 122 10.89 0.76 0.10
C GLU A 122 11.13 -0.66 0.64
N SER A 123 10.66 -0.97 1.84
CA SER A 123 10.68 -2.35 2.37
C SER A 123 9.82 -3.29 1.53
N ALA A 124 8.63 -2.86 1.11
CA ALA A 124 7.77 -3.62 0.22
C ALA A 124 8.40 -3.76 -1.19
N LEU A 125 9.05 -2.71 -1.72
CA LEU A 125 9.79 -2.76 -2.98
C LEU A 125 10.97 -3.73 -2.90
N LEU A 126 11.71 -3.74 -1.79
CA LEU A 126 12.85 -4.62 -1.57
C LEU A 126 12.41 -6.09 -1.53
N ASP A 127 11.33 -6.42 -0.81
CA ASP A 127 10.76 -7.77 -0.80
C ASP A 127 10.38 -8.21 -2.23
N ALA A 128 9.65 -7.37 -2.97
CA ALA A 128 9.29 -7.66 -4.35
C ALA A 128 10.53 -7.88 -5.24
N LEU A 129 11.53 -6.99 -5.14
CA LEU A 129 12.77 -7.07 -5.91
C LEU A 129 13.51 -8.39 -5.67
N ILE A 130 13.63 -8.81 -4.40
CA ILE A 130 14.25 -10.08 -4.01
C ILE A 130 13.48 -11.27 -4.60
N GLN A 131 12.15 -11.31 -4.45
CA GLN A 131 11.31 -12.40 -4.95
C GLN A 131 11.39 -12.54 -6.49
N LEU A 132 11.35 -11.40 -7.21
CA LEU A 132 11.47 -11.34 -8.67
C LEU A 132 12.86 -11.80 -9.15
N ARG A 133 13.93 -11.32 -8.52
CA ARG A 133 15.32 -11.69 -8.88
C ARG A 133 15.61 -13.16 -8.65
N LEU A 134 15.07 -13.73 -7.57
CA LEU A 134 15.19 -15.15 -7.28
C LEU A 134 14.28 -16.02 -8.17
N GLY A 135 13.46 -15.42 -9.04
CA GLY A 135 12.55 -16.14 -9.93
C GLY A 135 11.42 -16.87 -9.20
N ARG A 136 11.13 -16.49 -7.95
CA ARG A 136 10.01 -17.06 -7.18
C ARG A 136 8.66 -16.58 -7.67
N ILE A 137 8.61 -15.34 -8.18
CA ILE A 137 7.48 -14.70 -8.81
C ILE A 137 7.94 -14.03 -10.10
N LYS A 138 7.02 -13.75 -11.02
CA LYS A 138 7.29 -13.03 -12.28
C LYS A 138 6.73 -11.60 -12.25
N THR A 139 5.68 -11.37 -11.48
CA THR A 139 4.99 -10.08 -11.39
C THR A 139 4.66 -9.75 -9.93
N ALA A 140 4.77 -8.48 -9.56
CA ALA A 140 4.41 -7.99 -8.24
C ALA A 140 3.70 -6.63 -8.31
N LEU A 141 2.54 -6.51 -7.68
CA LEU A 141 1.92 -5.24 -7.37
C LEU A 141 2.43 -4.78 -5.99
N VAL A 142 3.25 -3.75 -6.00
CA VAL A 142 3.73 -3.10 -4.77
C VAL A 142 2.94 -1.84 -4.52
N THR A 143 2.41 -1.67 -3.31
CA THR A 143 1.60 -0.50 -2.94
C THR A 143 2.13 0.17 -1.69
N ALA A 144 1.87 1.47 -1.54
CA ALA A 144 2.05 2.20 -0.28
C ALA A 144 0.79 3.01 0.00
N ASN A 145 0.21 2.81 1.17
CA ASN A 145 -1.08 3.40 1.50
C ASN A 145 -1.13 3.78 2.97
N ASP A 146 -1.27 5.07 3.22
CA ASP A 146 -1.47 5.64 4.53
C ASP A 146 -2.43 6.84 4.45
N ALA A 147 -3.12 7.15 5.53
CA ALA A 147 -3.95 8.33 5.66
C ALA A 147 -3.71 9.00 7.02
N VAL A 148 -3.45 10.30 6.99
CA VAL A 148 -3.38 11.14 8.19
C VAL A 148 -4.79 11.60 8.52
N THR A 149 -5.36 11.07 9.60
CA THR A 149 -6.69 11.46 10.06
C THR A 149 -6.66 12.81 10.79
N PRO A 150 -7.79 13.54 10.86
CA PRO A 150 -7.87 14.76 11.66
C PRO A 150 -7.55 14.54 13.14
N LEU A 151 -7.97 13.41 13.70
CA LEU A 151 -7.70 13.07 15.11
C LEU A 151 -6.21 12.79 15.34
N LEU A 152 -5.57 12.03 14.45
CA LEU A 152 -4.11 11.81 14.53
C LEU A 152 -3.36 13.15 14.50
N ARG A 153 -3.72 14.03 13.56
CA ARG A 153 -3.11 15.37 13.45
C ARG A 153 -3.25 16.15 14.75
N GLN A 154 -4.47 16.23 15.30
CA GLN A 154 -4.73 16.90 16.57
C GLN A 154 -3.88 16.30 17.71
N LYS A 155 -3.82 14.98 17.83
CA LYS A 155 -3.06 14.30 18.90
C LYS A 155 -1.55 14.50 18.79
N MET A 156 -1.02 14.52 17.59
CA MET A 156 0.39 14.83 17.34
C MET A 156 0.71 16.28 17.75
N GLU A 157 -0.13 17.24 17.37
CA GLU A 157 0.00 18.65 17.76
C GLU A 157 -0.06 18.82 19.28
N GLU A 158 -1.03 18.17 19.97
CA GLU A 158 -1.14 18.17 21.43
C GLU A 158 0.12 17.58 22.11
N ALA A 159 0.77 16.62 21.48
CA ALA A 159 2.02 16.01 21.95
C ALA A 159 3.28 16.83 21.58
N GLY A 160 3.13 17.96 20.88
CA GLY A 160 4.26 18.77 20.39
C GLY A 160 5.07 18.09 19.29
N MET A 161 4.47 17.13 18.55
CA MET A 161 5.09 16.38 17.47
C MET A 161 4.58 16.88 16.12
N ALA A 162 5.46 16.93 15.13
CA ALA A 162 5.08 17.24 13.76
C ALA A 162 4.46 16.00 13.08
N VAL A 163 3.40 16.20 12.32
CA VAL A 163 2.83 15.17 11.45
C VAL A 163 3.62 15.11 10.15
N ASP A 164 3.99 13.93 9.72
CA ASP A 164 4.58 13.72 8.40
C ASP A 164 3.45 13.62 7.34
N GLU A 165 3.12 14.76 6.76
CA GLU A 165 2.07 14.86 5.71
C GLU A 165 2.43 14.06 4.44
N THR A 166 3.70 13.70 4.24
CA THR A 166 4.12 12.88 3.09
C THR A 166 3.61 11.44 3.17
N LEU A 167 3.14 11.03 4.35
CA LEU A 167 2.50 9.72 4.56
C LEU A 167 1.07 9.68 4.03
N ASP A 168 0.35 10.81 3.94
CA ASP A 168 -1.03 10.83 3.41
C ASP A 168 -1.05 10.63 1.90
N ARG A 169 -0.86 9.39 1.47
CA ARG A 169 -0.74 9.03 0.06
C ARG A 169 -1.24 7.62 -0.25
N SER A 170 -1.50 7.38 -1.53
CA SER A 170 -1.72 6.05 -2.10
C SER A 170 -0.91 5.90 -3.38
N ILE A 171 -0.01 4.92 -3.42
CA ILE A 171 0.87 4.63 -4.55
C ILE A 171 0.72 3.15 -4.88
N ALA A 172 0.74 2.83 -6.17
CA ALA A 172 0.81 1.46 -6.67
C ALA A 172 1.82 1.39 -7.82
N VAL A 173 2.68 0.38 -7.80
CA VAL A 173 3.72 0.12 -8.79
C VAL A 173 3.60 -1.33 -9.24
N MET A 174 3.53 -1.56 -10.55
CA MET A 174 3.58 -2.90 -11.13
C MET A 174 5.00 -3.22 -11.55
N LEU A 175 5.56 -4.26 -10.97
CA LEU A 175 6.89 -4.82 -11.29
C LEU A 175 6.75 -6.13 -12.06
N SER A 176 7.71 -6.38 -12.99
CA SER A 176 7.78 -7.62 -13.76
C SER A 176 9.21 -7.98 -14.12
N THR A 177 9.49 -9.29 -14.22
CA THR A 177 10.72 -9.81 -14.83
C THR A 177 10.66 -9.77 -16.37
N GLU A 178 9.47 -9.66 -16.94
CA GLU A 178 9.28 -9.47 -18.37
C GLU A 178 9.22 -7.97 -18.69
N ARG A 179 9.95 -7.54 -19.71
CA ARG A 179 10.09 -6.12 -20.05
C ARG A 179 8.78 -5.44 -20.44
N GLY A 180 7.80 -6.20 -20.97
CA GLY A 180 6.61 -5.62 -21.57
C GLY A 180 6.91 -4.77 -22.82
N GLU A 181 5.88 -4.17 -23.41
CA GLU A 181 6.05 -3.36 -24.63
C GLU A 181 6.60 -1.96 -24.34
N LYS A 182 6.16 -1.33 -23.24
CA LYS A 182 6.50 0.05 -22.87
C LYS A 182 6.81 0.18 -21.37
N PRO A 183 7.91 -0.40 -20.91
CA PRO A 183 8.29 -0.26 -19.49
C PRO A 183 8.72 1.18 -19.20
N LEU A 184 8.44 1.65 -17.99
CA LEU A 184 8.81 3.00 -17.57
C LEU A 184 10.30 3.11 -17.24
N CYS A 185 10.84 2.11 -16.54
CA CYS A 185 12.25 2.02 -16.16
C CYS A 185 12.60 0.60 -15.72
N GLU A 186 13.89 0.31 -15.54
CA GLU A 186 14.40 -0.87 -14.84
C GLU A 186 14.63 -0.49 -13.36
N LEU A 187 14.11 -1.30 -12.43
CA LEU A 187 14.43 -1.19 -11.01
C LEU A 187 15.71 -1.96 -10.74
N VAL A 188 16.79 -1.24 -10.46
CA VAL A 188 18.14 -1.82 -10.30
C VAL A 188 18.39 -2.18 -8.85
N ASN A 189 18.03 -1.33 -7.90
CA ASN A 189 18.34 -1.59 -6.49
C ASN A 189 17.37 -0.84 -5.57
N VAL A 190 17.19 -1.42 -4.37
CA VAL A 190 16.55 -0.77 -3.23
C VAL A 190 17.45 -1.00 -2.02
N ARG A 191 17.89 0.06 -1.37
CA ARG A 191 18.73 0.00 -0.18
C ARG A 191 18.02 0.69 0.97
N ILE A 192 17.95 0.03 2.10
CA ILE A 192 17.45 0.58 3.36
C ILE A 192 18.63 0.66 4.32
N SER A 193 18.81 1.82 4.95
CA SER A 193 19.88 2.05 5.93
C SER A 193 19.28 2.38 7.28
N HIS A 194 19.74 1.66 8.30
CA HIS A 194 19.38 1.89 9.69
C HIS A 194 20.60 2.34 10.47
N ARG A 195 20.44 3.38 11.27
CA ARG A 195 21.44 3.82 12.25
C ARG A 195 20.77 3.99 13.60
N GLN A 196 21.40 3.50 14.65
CA GLN A 196 20.85 3.61 15.99
C GLN A 196 20.67 5.08 16.40
N GLY A 197 19.47 5.45 16.79
CA GLY A 197 19.10 6.82 17.19
C GLY A 197 18.77 7.78 16.05
N GLU A 198 18.78 7.31 14.81
CA GLU A 198 18.38 8.06 13.62
C GLU A 198 17.15 7.42 12.97
N GLU A 199 16.42 8.19 12.16
CA GLU A 199 15.36 7.64 11.32
C GLU A 199 15.93 6.76 10.20
N ASP A 200 15.22 5.68 9.87
CA ASP A 200 15.56 4.84 8.72
C ASP A 200 15.49 5.64 7.42
N THR A 201 16.43 5.41 6.54
CA THR A 201 16.49 6.02 5.21
C THR A 201 16.49 4.96 4.12
N ALA A 202 15.97 5.32 2.95
CA ALA A 202 15.97 4.42 1.79
C ALA A 202 16.40 5.13 0.52
N GLU A 203 17.05 4.38 -0.36
CA GLU A 203 17.46 4.79 -1.70
C GLU A 203 16.95 3.78 -2.72
N THR A 204 16.35 4.28 -3.80
CA THR A 204 15.88 3.45 -4.92
C THR A 204 16.62 3.86 -6.19
N GLU A 205 17.29 2.89 -6.81
CA GLU A 205 18.04 3.08 -8.05
C GLU A 205 17.24 2.54 -9.25
N THR A 206 17.04 3.41 -10.25
CA THR A 206 16.35 3.04 -11.50
C THR A 206 17.15 3.47 -12.71
N VAL A 207 17.01 2.73 -13.82
CA VAL A 207 17.62 3.08 -15.11
C VAL A 207 16.50 3.29 -16.14
N ARG A 208 16.55 4.43 -16.83
CA ARG A 208 15.63 4.69 -17.97
C ARG A 208 15.96 3.75 -19.12
N LEU A 209 14.92 3.30 -19.82
CA LEU A 209 15.02 2.29 -20.90
C LEU A 209 14.83 2.93 -22.28
#